data_1cc9e4e9b047457816865f5e327f70d6
#
_entry.id   1cc9e4e9b047457816865f5e327f70d6
#
_cell.length_a   1.000
_cell.length_b   1.000
_cell.length_c   1.000
_cell.angle_alpha   90.00
_cell.angle_beta   90.00
_cell.angle_gamma   90.00
#
_symmetry.space_group_name_H-M   'P 1'
#
loop_
_entity.id
_entity.type
_entity.pdbx_description
1 polymer ?
#
loop_
_entity_poly.entity_id
_entity_poly.type
_entity_poly.pdbx_seq_one_letter_code
_entity_poly.pdbx_strand_id
1 'polypeptide(L)'
;MASFKFLKTDYQLNQLKNKFTTVWFAGKINGYWCMVSFESKECSITIGAHKEDSSKSLVQLLKEEGVLKKESITAKNATVTIKYKIPLLTSSNKKKFDEIIEGVTSVLKRNSFSTGGFLDGDNETSLSIYDIGSSYLYLTEAEYKKTVKDLESKKIENINTSENFLLGILGVIGVALVGIIAYVLAGMAGYYVWAIPVFLTAASFGLYKHLTKKISIFSAVVIFILLTVSLLIGTFLEYTWRLYNFYKEEYTVTFAEVLNEAPQIILQTPVIRSDFTRDMLINGGILLIGFIISCFSAYKSEERFVQIKKVDNIK
;
A
#
# COMPACT_ATOMS: atom_id res chain seq x y z
N MET A 1 -12.99 2.16 20.56
CA MET A 1 -13.89 3.23 20.08
C MET A 1 -14.18 4.35 21.11
N ALA A 2 -14.01 4.13 22.42
CA ALA A 2 -14.18 5.19 23.43
C ALA A 2 -13.20 6.38 23.29
N SER A 3 -12.04 6.17 22.68
CA SER A 3 -10.93 7.13 22.59
C SER A 3 -11.19 8.39 21.74
N PHE A 4 -12.29 8.46 20.97
CA PHE A 4 -12.52 9.55 20.02
C PHE A 4 -13.87 10.25 20.18
N LYS A 5 -14.58 9.99 21.30
CA LYS A 5 -15.86 10.65 21.59
C LYS A 5 -15.73 12.17 21.61
N PHE A 6 -14.62 12.70 22.09
CA PHE A 6 -14.36 14.14 22.19
C PHE A 6 -14.44 14.86 20.83
N LEU A 7 -14.17 14.18 19.72
CA LEU A 7 -14.31 14.79 18.40
C LEU A 7 -15.77 15.11 18.06
N LYS A 8 -16.70 14.28 18.52
CA LYS A 8 -18.14 14.54 18.37
C LYS A 8 -18.68 15.52 19.40
N THR A 9 -18.26 15.37 20.67
CA THR A 9 -18.82 16.15 21.78
C THR A 9 -18.24 17.56 21.85
N ASP A 10 -16.92 17.69 21.72
CA ASP A 10 -16.22 18.94 21.98
C ASP A 10 -15.96 19.73 20.68
N TYR A 11 -15.73 19.03 19.58
CA TYR A 11 -15.46 19.64 18.27
C TYR A 11 -16.62 19.56 17.29
N GLN A 12 -17.72 18.88 17.63
CA GLN A 12 -18.91 18.72 16.80
C GLN A 12 -18.62 18.14 15.40
N LEU A 13 -17.55 17.32 15.29
CA LEU A 13 -17.22 16.68 14.03
C LEU A 13 -18.18 15.53 13.74
N ASN A 14 -18.59 15.43 12.49
CA ASN A 14 -19.44 14.35 12.02
C ASN A 14 -18.60 13.12 11.69
N GLN A 15 -19.02 11.97 12.23
CA GLN A 15 -18.38 10.71 11.86
C GLN A 15 -18.87 10.27 10.49
N LEU A 16 -17.91 9.98 9.59
CA LEU A 16 -18.18 9.42 8.27
C LEU A 16 -18.20 7.89 8.33
N LYS A 17 -18.65 7.27 7.24
CA LYS A 17 -18.59 5.81 7.10
C LYS A 17 -17.13 5.35 7.15
N ASN A 18 -16.87 4.35 7.98
CA ASN A 18 -15.51 3.77 8.06
C ASN A 18 -15.08 3.17 6.72
N LYS A 19 -13.82 3.37 6.39
CA LYS A 19 -13.19 2.76 5.20
C LYS A 19 -12.09 1.81 5.66
N PHE A 20 -12.27 0.54 5.35
CA PHE A 20 -11.38 -0.52 5.88
C PHE A 20 -11.29 -0.45 7.42
N THR A 21 -10.08 -0.29 7.94
CA THR A 21 -9.79 -0.13 9.38
C THR A 21 -9.76 1.32 9.82
N THR A 22 -9.94 2.29 8.89
CA THR A 22 -9.82 3.72 9.17
C THR A 22 -11.16 4.33 9.55
N VAL A 23 -11.19 5.02 10.69
CA VAL A 23 -12.35 5.81 11.18
C VAL A 23 -12.13 7.26 10.77
N TRP A 24 -13.18 7.88 10.23
CA TRP A 24 -13.13 9.25 9.69
C TRP A 24 -14.09 10.18 10.39
N PHE A 25 -13.63 11.41 10.63
CA PHE A 25 -14.43 12.52 11.13
C PHE A 25 -14.20 13.76 10.27
N ALA A 26 -15.24 14.57 10.10
CA ALA A 26 -15.20 15.75 9.25
C ALA A 26 -16.02 16.90 9.85
N GLY A 27 -15.56 18.12 9.70
CA GLY A 27 -16.25 19.33 10.17
C GLY A 27 -15.35 20.56 10.17
N LYS A 28 -15.80 21.62 10.81
CA LYS A 28 -15.01 22.84 11.02
C LYS A 28 -14.45 22.90 12.44
N ILE A 29 -13.17 23.21 12.55
CA ILE A 29 -12.51 23.49 13.84
C ILE A 29 -11.85 24.87 13.74
N ASN A 30 -12.16 25.76 14.67
CA ASN A 30 -11.63 27.13 14.73
C ASN A 30 -11.77 27.93 13.42
N GLY A 31 -12.81 27.61 12.61
CA GLY A 31 -13.08 28.25 11.33
C GLY A 31 -12.50 27.55 10.11
N TYR A 32 -11.66 26.52 10.28
CA TYR A 32 -11.03 25.77 9.20
C TYR A 32 -11.76 24.44 8.96
N TRP A 33 -11.93 24.06 7.69
CA TRP A 33 -12.39 22.72 7.34
C TRP A 33 -11.34 21.69 7.67
N CYS A 34 -11.73 20.73 8.49
CA CYS A 34 -10.86 19.70 9.00
C CYS A 34 -11.40 18.30 8.69
N MET A 35 -10.50 17.41 8.37
CA MET A 35 -10.76 15.98 8.25
C MET A 35 -9.78 15.21 9.12
N VAL A 36 -10.32 14.36 9.99
CA VAL A 36 -9.52 13.58 10.95
C VAL A 36 -9.71 12.11 10.67
N SER A 37 -8.63 11.39 10.50
CA SER A 37 -8.65 9.94 10.30
C SER A 37 -7.79 9.21 11.32
N PHE A 38 -8.24 8.03 11.68
CA PHE A 38 -7.55 7.14 12.61
C PHE A 38 -7.35 5.78 11.97
N GLU A 39 -6.08 5.38 11.87
CA GLU A 39 -5.69 4.09 11.35
C GLU A 39 -4.68 3.45 12.30
N SER A 40 -5.02 2.25 12.82
CA SER A 40 -4.18 1.51 13.78
C SER A 40 -3.81 2.37 15.01
N LYS A 41 -2.58 2.89 15.05
CA LYS A 41 -2.02 3.69 16.14
C LYS A 41 -1.67 5.12 15.71
N GLU A 42 -2.12 5.55 14.54
CA GLU A 42 -1.83 6.87 13.98
C GLU A 42 -3.10 7.69 13.81
N CYS A 43 -3.02 8.97 14.18
CA CYS A 43 -4.02 9.97 13.87
C CYS A 43 -3.46 10.89 12.79
N SER A 44 -4.27 11.14 11.76
CA SER A 44 -3.99 12.09 10.68
C SER A 44 -5.04 13.20 10.70
N ILE A 45 -4.59 14.45 10.81
CA ILE A 45 -5.44 15.65 10.78
C ILE A 45 -5.11 16.39 9.50
N THR A 46 -6.08 16.54 8.61
CA THR A 46 -5.96 17.31 7.37
C THR A 46 -6.79 18.58 7.49
N ILE A 47 -6.17 19.73 7.30
CA ILE A 47 -6.79 21.06 7.44
C ILE A 47 -6.72 21.75 6.09
N GLY A 48 -7.85 22.26 5.59
CA GLY A 48 -7.89 23.12 4.40
C GLY A 48 -7.36 24.51 4.76
N ALA A 49 -6.24 24.89 4.16
CA ALA A 49 -5.59 26.18 4.38
C ALA A 49 -4.92 26.66 3.12
N HIS A 50 -5.33 27.83 2.62
CA HIS A 50 -4.85 28.44 1.39
C HIS A 50 -4.47 29.89 1.60
N LYS A 51 -3.42 30.35 0.88
CA LYS A 51 -3.01 31.72 0.80
C LYS A 51 -2.41 32.01 -0.56
N GLU A 52 -2.93 33.00 -1.28
CA GLU A 52 -2.55 33.28 -2.67
C GLU A 52 -1.09 33.64 -2.86
N ASP A 53 -0.49 34.41 -1.96
CA ASP A 53 0.90 34.89 -2.09
C ASP A 53 1.74 34.54 -0.84
N SER A 54 2.01 33.27 -0.60
CA SER A 54 2.94 32.95 0.48
C SER A 54 4.35 32.71 -0.03
N SER A 55 5.27 33.61 0.32
CA SER A 55 6.71 33.47 0.08
C SER A 55 7.34 32.30 0.83
N LYS A 56 6.67 31.79 1.89
CA LYS A 56 7.09 30.63 2.69
C LYS A 56 6.08 29.51 2.58
N SER A 57 6.55 28.27 2.46
CA SER A 57 5.65 27.12 2.52
C SER A 57 5.04 27.02 3.92
N LEU A 58 3.75 26.62 4.00
CA LEU A 58 3.05 26.43 5.28
C LEU A 58 3.81 25.48 6.22
N VAL A 59 4.49 24.48 5.68
CA VAL A 59 5.32 23.55 6.45
C VAL A 59 6.50 24.25 7.11
N GLN A 60 7.13 25.21 6.42
CA GLN A 60 8.23 25.98 7.00
C GLN A 60 7.74 26.89 8.14
N LEU A 61 6.61 27.58 7.94
CA LEU A 61 6.01 28.43 8.98
C LEU A 61 5.67 27.62 10.24
N LEU A 62 5.05 26.46 10.11
CA LEU A 62 4.69 25.61 11.26
C LEU A 62 5.94 25.06 11.99
N LYS A 63 7.04 24.82 11.27
CA LYS A 63 8.30 24.39 11.88
C LYS A 63 9.03 25.55 12.58
N GLU A 64 9.07 26.72 11.97
CA GLU A 64 9.71 27.92 12.55
C GLU A 64 9.03 28.36 13.85
N GLU A 65 7.71 28.26 13.90
CA GLU A 65 6.92 28.60 15.09
C GLU A 65 6.97 27.51 16.20
N GLY A 66 7.65 26.38 15.93
CA GLY A 66 7.87 25.33 16.93
C GLY A 66 6.60 24.63 17.46
N VAL A 67 5.49 24.78 16.73
CA VAL A 67 4.18 24.22 17.13
C VAL A 67 4.19 22.70 17.18
N LEU A 68 5.04 22.07 16.36
CA LEU A 68 5.09 20.63 16.17
C LEU A 68 6.52 20.12 16.39
N LYS A 69 6.70 19.23 17.38
CA LYS A 69 8.04 18.75 17.82
C LYS A 69 8.40 17.37 17.29
N LYS A 70 7.41 16.45 17.20
CA LYS A 70 7.60 15.03 16.85
C LYS A 70 6.63 14.54 15.78
N GLU A 71 5.76 15.40 15.31
CA GLU A 71 4.72 15.13 14.35
C GLU A 71 5.28 15.23 12.94
N SER A 72 4.78 14.39 12.02
CA SER A 72 5.10 14.57 10.61
C SER A 72 4.11 15.55 9.98
N ILE A 73 4.65 16.50 9.21
CA ILE A 73 3.86 17.52 8.52
C ILE A 73 4.08 17.37 7.04
N THR A 74 2.99 17.36 6.29
CA THR A 74 3.02 17.43 4.83
C THR A 74 2.03 18.48 4.36
N ALA A 75 2.41 19.32 3.40
CA ALA A 75 1.49 20.20 2.70
C ALA A 75 1.38 19.74 1.25
N LYS A 76 0.16 19.63 0.77
CA LYS A 76 -0.14 19.26 -0.60
C LYS A 76 -1.41 19.96 -1.04
N ASN A 77 -1.37 20.59 -2.22
CA ASN A 77 -2.47 21.40 -2.71
C ASN A 77 -2.82 22.51 -1.69
N ALA A 78 -4.08 22.74 -1.41
CA ALA A 78 -4.57 23.70 -0.42
C ALA A 78 -4.77 23.07 0.97
N THR A 79 -3.99 22.06 1.34
CA THR A 79 -4.11 21.37 2.63
C THR A 79 -2.80 21.22 3.35
N VAL A 80 -2.87 21.20 4.69
CA VAL A 80 -1.81 20.70 5.56
C VAL A 80 -2.30 19.45 6.28
N THR A 81 -1.47 18.41 6.27
CA THR A 81 -1.75 17.16 6.97
C THR A 81 -0.70 16.93 8.04
N ILE A 82 -1.16 16.75 9.27
CA ILE A 82 -0.35 16.48 10.46
C ILE A 82 -0.65 15.06 10.90
N LYS A 83 0.41 14.26 11.11
CA LYS A 83 0.29 12.90 11.62
C LYS A 83 1.00 12.75 12.94
N TYR A 84 0.35 12.09 13.90
CA TYR A 84 0.94 11.76 15.18
C TYR A 84 0.53 10.37 15.68
N LYS A 85 1.39 9.76 16.49
CA LYS A 85 1.07 8.49 17.16
C LYS A 85 0.07 8.72 18.29
N ILE A 86 -0.99 7.94 18.31
CA ILE A 86 -2.05 8.03 19.31
C ILE A 86 -1.53 7.55 20.66
N PRO A 87 -1.59 8.37 21.72
CA PRO A 87 -1.28 7.95 23.07
C PRO A 87 -2.23 6.83 23.56
N LEU A 88 -1.74 5.98 24.47
CA LEU A 88 -2.54 4.88 25.02
C LEU A 88 -3.74 5.37 25.83
N LEU A 89 -3.59 6.49 26.56
CA LEU A 89 -4.66 7.07 27.37
C LEU A 89 -5.50 8.05 26.57
N THR A 90 -6.82 7.94 26.68
CA THR A 90 -7.78 8.82 25.97
C THR A 90 -7.61 10.29 26.35
N SER A 91 -7.37 10.62 27.63
CA SER A 91 -7.12 11.99 28.10
C SER A 91 -5.86 12.59 27.49
N SER A 92 -4.78 11.81 27.40
CA SER A 92 -3.54 12.22 26.74
C SER A 92 -3.71 12.43 25.24
N ASN A 93 -4.55 11.60 24.59
CA ASN A 93 -4.86 11.76 23.18
C ASN A 93 -5.64 13.06 22.92
N LYS A 94 -6.66 13.34 23.73
CA LYS A 94 -7.40 14.61 23.64
C LYS A 94 -6.48 15.80 23.83
N LYS A 95 -5.69 15.84 24.91
CA LYS A 95 -4.73 16.92 25.18
C LYS A 95 -3.77 17.15 23.99
N LYS A 96 -3.22 16.08 23.44
CA LYS A 96 -2.32 16.16 22.28
C LYS A 96 -3.04 16.68 21.03
N PHE A 97 -4.26 16.25 20.79
CA PHE A 97 -5.09 16.76 19.69
C PHE A 97 -5.38 18.26 19.85
N ASP A 98 -5.77 18.69 21.06
CA ASP A 98 -6.06 20.09 21.40
C ASP A 98 -4.80 20.97 21.16
N GLU A 99 -3.65 20.56 21.67
CA GLU A 99 -2.38 21.27 21.48
C GLU A 99 -2.02 21.44 19.98
N ILE A 100 -2.19 20.38 19.17
CA ILE A 100 -1.91 20.43 17.74
C ILE A 100 -2.88 21.37 17.02
N ILE A 101 -4.18 21.20 17.28
CA ILE A 101 -5.22 22.01 16.60
C ILE A 101 -5.12 23.48 16.96
N GLU A 102 -4.98 23.81 18.23
CA GLU A 102 -4.85 25.19 18.69
C GLU A 102 -3.58 25.84 18.14
N GLY A 103 -2.46 25.14 18.23
CA GLY A 103 -1.18 25.64 17.69
C GLY A 103 -1.27 25.91 16.20
N VAL A 104 -1.70 24.93 15.41
CA VAL A 104 -1.77 25.03 13.95
C VAL A 104 -2.76 26.10 13.52
N THR A 105 -4.00 26.10 14.07
CA THR A 105 -5.01 27.09 13.67
C THR A 105 -4.63 28.52 14.09
N SER A 106 -3.88 28.71 15.20
CA SER A 106 -3.35 30.00 15.59
C SER A 106 -2.32 30.53 14.60
N VAL A 107 -1.40 29.67 14.12
CA VAL A 107 -0.42 30.04 13.08
C VAL A 107 -1.13 30.39 11.78
N LEU A 108 -2.12 29.59 11.37
CA LEU A 108 -2.90 29.84 10.16
C LEU A 108 -3.61 31.22 10.23
N LYS A 109 -4.27 31.52 11.34
CA LYS A 109 -4.96 32.80 11.55
C LYS A 109 -3.99 33.99 11.53
N ARG A 110 -2.88 33.88 12.28
CA ARG A 110 -1.86 34.95 12.37
C ARG A 110 -1.26 35.28 11.01
N ASN A 111 -1.09 34.26 10.16
CA ASN A 111 -0.53 34.42 8.83
C ASN A 111 -1.58 34.63 7.73
N SER A 112 -2.84 34.90 8.08
CA SER A 112 -3.96 35.19 7.16
C SER A 112 -4.21 34.12 6.12
N PHE A 113 -4.09 32.83 6.54
CA PHE A 113 -4.55 31.71 5.71
C PHE A 113 -6.07 31.61 5.74
N SER A 114 -6.68 31.52 4.58
CA SER A 114 -8.11 31.23 4.43
C SER A 114 -8.39 29.71 4.40
N THR A 115 -9.63 29.33 4.70
CA THR A 115 -10.08 27.95 4.54
C THR A 115 -10.87 27.79 3.25
N GLY A 116 -10.75 26.66 2.58
CA GLY A 116 -11.43 26.41 1.30
C GLY A 116 -11.42 24.94 0.92
N GLY A 117 -11.69 24.66 -0.35
CA GLY A 117 -11.58 23.34 -0.94
C GLY A 117 -10.17 22.75 -0.76
N PHE A 118 -10.08 21.42 -0.71
CA PHE A 118 -8.82 20.74 -0.40
C PHE A 118 -7.84 20.67 -1.58
N LEU A 119 -8.28 21.01 -2.78
CA LEU A 119 -7.43 20.99 -3.98
C LEU A 119 -6.89 22.37 -4.34
N ASP A 120 -7.76 23.31 -4.61
CA ASP A 120 -7.38 24.62 -5.14
C ASP A 120 -7.52 25.74 -4.06
N GLY A 121 -8.20 25.43 -2.94
CA GLY A 121 -8.38 26.38 -1.84
C GLY A 121 -9.53 27.37 -2.03
N ASP A 122 -10.35 27.19 -3.05
CA ASP A 122 -11.46 28.07 -3.37
C ASP A 122 -12.41 28.22 -2.16
N ASN A 123 -12.74 29.48 -1.85
CA ASN A 123 -13.60 29.88 -0.73
C ASN A 123 -15.09 29.87 -1.09
N GLU A 124 -15.52 29.03 -2.02
CA GLU A 124 -16.94 28.91 -2.34
C GLU A 124 -17.77 28.52 -1.11
N THR A 125 -18.96 29.12 -1.02
CA THR A 125 -19.87 28.94 0.12
C THR A 125 -20.42 27.52 0.29
N SER A 126 -20.23 26.65 -0.69
CA SER A 126 -20.77 25.27 -0.69
C SER A 126 -19.67 24.20 -0.87
N LEU A 127 -18.93 23.93 0.19
CA LEU A 127 -18.09 22.75 0.25
C LEU A 127 -18.90 21.49 0.59
N SER A 128 -18.67 20.43 -0.14
CA SER A 128 -19.26 19.12 0.10
C SER A 128 -18.17 18.09 0.35
N ILE A 129 -18.50 17.03 1.09
CA ILE A 129 -17.60 15.90 1.29
C ILE A 129 -17.81 14.91 0.16
N TYR A 130 -16.71 14.52 -0.46
CA TYR A 130 -16.71 13.51 -1.50
C TYR A 130 -15.90 12.29 -1.07
N ASP A 131 -16.48 11.13 -1.35
CA ASP A 131 -15.82 9.83 -1.22
C ASP A 131 -14.96 9.58 -2.46
N ILE A 132 -13.63 9.53 -2.28
CA ILE A 132 -12.68 9.25 -3.35
C ILE A 132 -11.95 7.94 -3.03
N GLY A 133 -12.63 6.83 -3.29
CA GLY A 133 -12.05 5.49 -3.11
C GLY A 133 -11.60 5.19 -1.69
N SER A 134 -10.36 5.46 -1.33
CA SER A 134 -9.79 5.14 0.00
C SER A 134 -9.89 6.30 1.01
N SER A 135 -10.26 7.51 0.57
CA SER A 135 -10.25 8.73 1.38
C SER A 135 -11.50 9.58 1.18
N TYR A 136 -11.65 10.60 2.01
CA TYR A 136 -12.64 11.65 1.85
C TYR A 136 -11.94 12.97 1.61
N LEU A 137 -12.53 13.85 0.81
CA LEU A 137 -12.05 15.22 0.61
C LEU A 137 -13.19 16.22 0.66
N TYR A 138 -12.91 17.43 1.15
CA TYR A 138 -13.78 18.59 0.97
C TYR A 138 -13.48 19.22 -0.38
N LEU A 139 -14.47 19.25 -1.26
CA LEU A 139 -14.35 19.85 -2.59
C LEU A 139 -15.47 20.85 -2.85
N THR A 140 -15.16 21.89 -3.58
CA THR A 140 -16.16 22.73 -4.26
C THR A 140 -16.76 21.95 -5.44
N GLU A 141 -17.87 22.43 -5.98
CA GLU A 141 -18.45 21.80 -7.16
C GLU A 141 -17.52 21.90 -8.40
N ALA A 142 -16.76 22.99 -8.49
CA ALA A 142 -15.76 23.20 -9.54
C ALA A 142 -14.60 22.20 -9.42
N GLU A 143 -14.01 22.07 -8.21
CA GLU A 143 -12.98 21.08 -7.93
C GLU A 143 -13.45 19.64 -8.17
N TYR A 144 -14.69 19.33 -7.80
CA TYR A 144 -15.28 18.02 -8.07
C TYR A 144 -15.36 17.73 -9.59
N LYS A 145 -15.93 18.64 -10.37
CA LYS A 145 -16.02 18.48 -11.83
C LYS A 145 -14.63 18.31 -12.48
N LYS A 146 -13.66 19.10 -12.05
CA LYS A 146 -12.26 19.00 -12.50
C LYS A 146 -11.67 17.63 -12.15
N THR A 147 -11.85 17.18 -10.91
CA THR A 147 -11.33 15.89 -10.44
C THR A 147 -11.95 14.71 -11.18
N VAL A 148 -13.28 14.75 -11.42
CA VAL A 148 -13.97 13.72 -12.22
C VAL A 148 -13.39 13.67 -13.64
N LYS A 149 -13.27 14.83 -14.30
CA LYS A 149 -12.71 14.93 -15.64
C LYS A 149 -11.27 14.41 -15.72
N ASP A 150 -10.44 14.75 -14.73
CA ASP A 150 -9.05 14.28 -14.65
C ASP A 150 -8.97 12.76 -14.43
N LEU A 151 -9.88 12.19 -13.66
CA LEU A 151 -9.97 10.75 -13.46
C LEU A 151 -10.49 10.01 -14.70
N GLU A 152 -11.47 10.59 -15.38
CA GLU A 152 -11.97 10.04 -16.65
C GLU A 152 -10.90 10.08 -17.75
N SER A 153 -10.16 11.18 -17.86
CA SER A 153 -9.05 11.29 -18.83
C SER A 153 -7.94 10.29 -18.53
N LYS A 154 -7.55 10.12 -17.27
CA LYS A 154 -6.58 9.09 -16.84
C LYS A 154 -7.09 7.67 -17.09
N LYS A 155 -8.38 7.43 -16.91
CA LYS A 155 -9.00 6.15 -17.24
C LYS A 155 -8.91 5.85 -18.73
N ILE A 156 -9.24 6.84 -19.58
CA ILE A 156 -9.14 6.73 -21.04
C ILE A 156 -7.67 6.51 -21.44
N GLU A 157 -6.74 7.24 -20.85
CA GLU A 157 -5.31 7.09 -21.09
C GLU A 157 -4.84 5.67 -20.70
N ASN A 158 -5.25 5.16 -19.52
CA ASN A 158 -4.92 3.80 -19.10
C ASN A 158 -5.55 2.71 -19.99
N ILE A 159 -6.77 2.93 -20.49
CA ILE A 159 -7.42 2.01 -21.45
C ILE A 159 -6.64 1.98 -22.76
N ASN A 160 -6.20 3.14 -23.26
CA ASN A 160 -5.50 3.30 -24.53
C ASN A 160 -4.00 2.98 -24.42
N THR A 161 -3.43 2.91 -23.22
CA THR A 161 -2.03 2.52 -23.05
C THR A 161 -1.87 1.05 -23.41
N SER A 162 -1.07 0.77 -24.44
CA SER A 162 -0.72 -0.60 -24.81
C SER A 162 0.18 -1.20 -23.74
N GLU A 163 -0.17 -2.41 -23.28
CA GLU A 163 0.66 -3.18 -22.35
C GLU A 163 1.95 -3.60 -23.05
N ASN A 164 3.09 -3.16 -22.55
CA ASN A 164 4.38 -3.68 -23.04
C ASN A 164 4.66 -5.04 -22.40
N PHE A 165 3.92 -6.06 -22.89
CA PHE A 165 3.95 -7.43 -22.36
C PHE A 165 5.38 -7.98 -22.29
N LEU A 166 6.18 -7.76 -23.31
CA LEU A 166 7.53 -8.35 -23.41
C LEU A 166 8.46 -7.79 -22.33
N LEU A 167 8.43 -6.48 -22.11
CA LEU A 167 9.22 -5.83 -21.06
C LEU A 167 8.76 -6.29 -19.67
N GLY A 168 7.46 -6.44 -19.45
CA GLY A 168 6.91 -6.93 -18.19
C GLY A 168 7.37 -8.36 -17.89
N ILE A 169 7.28 -9.26 -18.88
CA ILE A 169 7.70 -10.65 -18.71
C ILE A 169 9.21 -10.79 -18.47
N LEU A 170 10.03 -9.99 -19.13
CA LEU A 170 11.48 -9.97 -18.84
C LEU A 170 11.75 -9.58 -17.38
N GLY A 171 11.02 -8.61 -16.87
CA GLY A 171 11.09 -8.25 -15.44
C GLY A 171 10.71 -9.41 -14.52
N VAL A 172 9.62 -10.13 -14.83
CA VAL A 172 9.18 -11.30 -14.05
C VAL A 172 10.20 -12.44 -14.11
N ILE A 173 10.80 -12.70 -15.27
CA ILE A 173 11.89 -13.70 -15.39
C ILE A 173 13.05 -13.33 -14.47
N GLY A 174 13.44 -12.05 -14.41
CA GLY A 174 14.46 -11.58 -13.47
C GLY A 174 14.09 -11.89 -12.01
N VAL A 175 12.85 -11.60 -11.60
CA VAL A 175 12.36 -11.94 -10.25
C VAL A 175 12.36 -13.46 -10.02
N ALA A 176 11.95 -14.25 -11.01
CA ALA A 176 11.93 -15.70 -10.94
C ALA A 176 13.33 -16.29 -10.73
N LEU A 177 14.34 -15.79 -11.43
CA LEU A 177 15.74 -16.20 -11.25
C LEU A 177 16.26 -15.87 -9.84
N VAL A 178 16.00 -14.68 -9.35
CA VAL A 178 16.32 -14.30 -7.95
C VAL A 178 15.62 -15.24 -6.97
N GLY A 179 14.38 -15.62 -7.27
CA GLY A 179 13.61 -16.57 -6.48
C GLY A 179 14.26 -17.94 -6.41
N ILE A 180 14.70 -18.50 -7.53
CA ILE A 180 15.41 -19.79 -7.58
C ILE A 180 16.65 -19.74 -6.68
N ILE A 181 17.46 -18.68 -6.81
CA ILE A 181 18.65 -18.49 -5.97
C ILE A 181 18.27 -18.42 -4.49
N ALA A 182 17.22 -17.65 -4.15
CA ALA A 182 16.76 -17.53 -2.78
C ALA A 182 16.28 -18.87 -2.18
N TYR A 183 15.60 -19.71 -2.97
CA TYR A 183 15.22 -21.06 -2.57
C TYR A 183 16.44 -21.92 -2.23
N VAL A 184 17.42 -21.97 -3.13
CA VAL A 184 18.64 -22.77 -2.92
C VAL A 184 19.37 -22.29 -1.68
N LEU A 185 19.62 -20.99 -1.55
CA LEU A 185 20.34 -20.42 -0.40
C LEU A 185 19.63 -20.67 0.93
N ALA A 186 18.31 -20.54 0.98
CA ALA A 186 17.56 -20.79 2.19
C ALA A 186 17.55 -22.29 2.56
N GLY A 187 17.44 -23.17 1.57
CA GLY A 187 17.59 -24.62 1.77
C GLY A 187 18.98 -25.00 2.27
N MET A 188 20.05 -24.38 1.73
CA MET A 188 21.42 -24.54 2.21
C MET A 188 21.59 -24.12 3.66
N ALA A 189 20.89 -23.08 4.12
CA ALA A 189 20.91 -22.59 5.47
C ALA A 189 20.00 -23.40 6.43
N GLY A 190 19.28 -24.41 5.93
CA GLY A 190 18.37 -25.22 6.75
C GLY A 190 17.06 -24.53 7.15
N TYR A 191 16.72 -23.43 6.51
CA TYR A 191 15.48 -22.71 6.81
C TYR A 191 14.30 -23.20 5.95
N TYR A 192 13.12 -23.23 6.55
CA TYR A 192 11.88 -23.46 5.83
C TYR A 192 11.49 -22.21 4.99
N VAL A 193 11.25 -22.42 3.70
CA VAL A 193 11.25 -21.37 2.67
C VAL A 193 9.84 -20.89 2.31
N TRP A 194 8.82 -21.15 3.15
CA TRP A 194 7.42 -20.85 2.88
C TRP A 194 7.12 -19.35 2.62
N ALA A 195 7.98 -18.45 3.07
CA ALA A 195 7.80 -17.02 2.84
C ALA A 195 8.19 -16.57 1.42
N ILE A 196 9.10 -17.29 0.73
CA ILE A 196 9.60 -16.92 -0.59
C ILE A 196 8.50 -16.83 -1.64
N PRO A 197 7.54 -17.78 -1.77
CA PRO A 197 6.46 -17.69 -2.77
C PRO A 197 5.62 -16.42 -2.64
N VAL A 198 5.35 -15.95 -1.41
CA VAL A 198 4.59 -14.72 -1.17
C VAL A 198 5.34 -13.50 -1.68
N PHE A 199 6.63 -13.39 -1.35
CA PHE A 199 7.47 -12.29 -1.82
C PHE A 199 7.64 -12.30 -3.34
N LEU A 200 7.81 -13.47 -3.94
CA LEU A 200 7.93 -13.62 -5.39
C LEU A 200 6.67 -13.15 -6.12
N THR A 201 5.49 -13.52 -5.65
CA THR A 201 4.25 -13.05 -6.25
C THR A 201 4.10 -11.55 -6.13
N ALA A 202 4.29 -10.98 -4.94
CA ALA A 202 4.19 -9.55 -4.72
C ALA A 202 5.21 -8.76 -5.55
N ALA A 203 6.47 -9.20 -5.59
CA ALA A 203 7.53 -8.56 -6.37
C ALA A 203 7.26 -8.64 -7.87
N SER A 204 6.80 -9.80 -8.38
CA SER A 204 6.50 -10.00 -9.81
C SER A 204 5.36 -9.12 -10.27
N PHE A 205 4.24 -9.07 -9.53
CA PHE A 205 3.13 -8.20 -9.86
C PHE A 205 3.49 -6.72 -9.74
N GLY A 206 4.24 -6.34 -8.68
CA GLY A 206 4.72 -4.99 -8.48
C GLY A 206 5.62 -4.50 -9.60
N LEU A 207 6.63 -5.30 -9.95
CA LEU A 207 7.59 -4.97 -11.02
C LEU A 207 6.91 -4.97 -12.39
N TYR A 208 6.09 -5.99 -12.69
CA TYR A 208 5.32 -6.04 -13.94
C TYR A 208 4.48 -4.77 -14.11
N LYS A 209 3.66 -4.41 -13.10
CA LYS A 209 2.83 -3.20 -13.13
C LYS A 209 3.65 -1.92 -13.27
N HIS A 210 4.81 -1.85 -12.62
CA HIS A 210 5.71 -0.70 -12.74
C HIS A 210 6.23 -0.51 -14.16
N LEU A 211 6.60 -1.60 -14.83
CA LEU A 211 7.17 -1.60 -16.19
C LEU A 211 6.10 -1.39 -17.27
N THR A 212 4.91 -1.98 -17.10
CA THR A 212 3.86 -2.01 -18.14
C THR A 212 2.68 -1.08 -17.89
N LYS A 213 2.58 -0.52 -16.66
CA LYS A 213 1.46 0.29 -16.15
C LYS A 213 0.10 -0.44 -16.10
N LYS A 214 -0.04 -1.57 -16.76
CA LYS A 214 -1.28 -2.36 -16.87
C LYS A 214 -0.98 -3.84 -16.70
N ILE A 215 -1.93 -4.61 -16.16
CA ILE A 215 -1.85 -6.07 -16.04
C ILE A 215 -3.11 -6.66 -16.66
N SER A 216 -2.97 -7.34 -17.80
CA SER A 216 -4.06 -8.11 -18.39
C SER A 216 -4.24 -9.47 -17.68
N ILE A 217 -5.41 -10.08 -17.86
CA ILE A 217 -5.65 -11.44 -17.35
C ILE A 217 -4.65 -12.42 -17.94
N PHE A 218 -4.33 -12.27 -19.24
CA PHE A 218 -3.35 -13.08 -19.93
C PHE A 218 -1.97 -12.98 -19.26
N SER A 219 -1.51 -11.75 -18.98
CA SER A 219 -0.24 -11.50 -18.30
C SER A 219 -0.21 -12.10 -16.90
N ALA A 220 -1.31 -11.99 -16.15
CA ALA A 220 -1.41 -12.61 -14.83
C ALA A 220 -1.25 -14.13 -14.89
N VAL A 221 -1.87 -14.79 -15.87
CA VAL A 221 -1.72 -16.24 -16.08
C VAL A 221 -0.27 -16.61 -16.43
N VAL A 222 0.36 -15.84 -17.33
CA VAL A 222 1.78 -16.09 -17.69
C VAL A 222 2.71 -15.89 -16.50
N ILE A 223 2.49 -14.85 -15.68
CA ILE A 223 3.23 -14.63 -14.42
C ILE A 223 3.09 -15.85 -13.51
N PHE A 224 1.87 -16.37 -13.32
CA PHE A 224 1.64 -17.54 -12.47
C PHE A 224 2.39 -18.77 -12.97
N ILE A 225 2.37 -19.03 -14.27
CA ILE A 225 3.10 -20.16 -14.89
C ILE A 225 4.60 -20.00 -14.65
N LEU A 226 5.17 -18.81 -14.90
CA LEU A 226 6.60 -18.56 -14.70
C LEU A 226 7.03 -18.76 -13.25
N LEU A 227 6.22 -18.29 -12.30
CA LEU A 227 6.50 -18.46 -10.88
C LEU A 227 6.36 -19.93 -10.44
N THR A 228 5.41 -20.67 -11.00
CA THR A 228 5.26 -22.10 -10.74
C THR A 228 6.48 -22.89 -11.26
N VAL A 229 6.95 -22.58 -12.46
CA VAL A 229 8.18 -23.18 -13.01
C VAL A 229 9.39 -22.81 -12.15
N SER A 230 9.51 -21.55 -11.73
CA SER A 230 10.59 -21.11 -10.84
C SER A 230 10.58 -21.87 -9.50
N LEU A 231 9.38 -22.08 -8.92
CA LEU A 231 9.20 -22.85 -7.70
C LEU A 231 9.67 -24.30 -7.87
N LEU A 232 9.27 -24.95 -8.97
CA LEU A 232 9.68 -26.32 -9.30
C LEU A 232 11.21 -26.44 -9.41
N ILE A 233 11.83 -25.54 -10.16
CA ILE A 233 13.28 -25.52 -10.33
C ILE A 233 13.99 -25.26 -9.01
N GLY A 234 13.53 -24.24 -8.24
CA GLY A 234 14.11 -23.88 -6.95
C GLY A 234 14.07 -25.03 -5.94
N THR A 235 12.91 -25.66 -5.78
CA THR A 235 12.74 -26.82 -4.89
C THR A 235 13.58 -28.02 -5.36
N PHE A 236 13.60 -28.29 -6.66
CA PHE A 236 14.42 -29.37 -7.22
C PHE A 236 15.90 -29.16 -6.94
N LEU A 237 16.43 -27.96 -7.17
CA LEU A 237 17.84 -27.64 -6.90
C LEU A 237 18.17 -27.69 -5.40
N GLU A 238 17.25 -27.28 -4.56
CA GLU A 238 17.38 -27.40 -3.09
C GLU A 238 17.52 -28.88 -2.67
N TYR A 239 16.65 -29.76 -3.16
CA TYR A 239 16.72 -31.19 -2.87
C TYR A 239 18.01 -31.83 -3.43
N THR A 240 18.39 -31.44 -4.63
CA THR A 240 19.68 -31.87 -5.23
C THR A 240 20.87 -31.48 -4.36
N TRP A 241 20.86 -30.25 -3.81
CA TRP A 241 21.89 -29.80 -2.89
C TRP A 241 21.93 -30.60 -1.59
N ARG A 242 20.75 -30.92 -1.01
CA ARG A 242 20.68 -31.80 0.18
C ARG A 242 21.25 -33.19 -0.12
N LEU A 243 20.90 -33.77 -1.25
CA LEU A 243 21.43 -35.05 -1.70
C LEU A 243 22.95 -34.97 -1.90
N TYR A 244 23.47 -33.94 -2.55
CA TYR A 244 24.89 -33.72 -2.72
C TYR A 244 25.63 -33.65 -1.37
N ASN A 245 25.08 -32.90 -0.40
CA ASN A 245 25.69 -32.82 0.92
C ASN A 245 25.69 -34.16 1.67
N PHE A 246 24.68 -34.97 1.48
CA PHE A 246 24.60 -36.31 2.04
C PHE A 246 25.63 -37.25 1.45
N TYR A 247 25.68 -37.31 0.11
CA TYR A 247 26.60 -38.25 -0.58
C TYR A 247 28.06 -37.86 -0.49
N LYS A 248 28.42 -36.58 -0.48
CA LYS A 248 29.82 -36.14 -0.39
C LYS A 248 30.52 -36.50 0.93
N GLU A 249 29.77 -36.86 1.98
CA GLU A 249 30.33 -37.31 3.24
C GLU A 249 30.88 -38.72 3.16
N GLU A 250 30.31 -39.57 2.26
CA GLU A 250 30.70 -40.96 2.13
C GLU A 250 31.41 -41.27 0.80
N TYR A 251 31.15 -40.47 -0.24
CA TYR A 251 31.63 -40.70 -1.59
C TYR A 251 32.28 -39.47 -2.20
N THR A 252 33.23 -39.70 -3.11
CA THR A 252 33.81 -38.61 -3.92
C THR A 252 32.89 -38.33 -5.11
N VAL A 253 31.87 -37.50 -4.93
CA VAL A 253 30.89 -37.12 -5.95
C VAL A 253 30.93 -35.62 -6.22
N THR A 254 30.64 -35.25 -7.46
CA THR A 254 30.48 -33.85 -7.87
C THR A 254 29.00 -33.46 -7.84
N PHE A 255 28.70 -32.14 -7.69
CA PHE A 255 27.33 -31.66 -7.75
C PHE A 255 26.63 -31.99 -9.09
N ALA A 256 27.38 -31.97 -10.20
CA ALA A 256 26.86 -32.29 -11.52
C ALA A 256 26.42 -33.75 -11.66
N GLU A 257 27.16 -34.70 -11.07
CA GLU A 257 26.78 -36.12 -11.04
C GLU A 257 25.49 -36.31 -10.25
N VAL A 258 25.40 -35.70 -9.05
CA VAL A 258 24.19 -35.77 -8.23
C VAL A 258 23.01 -35.09 -8.93
N LEU A 259 23.21 -33.97 -9.62
CA LEU A 259 22.16 -33.27 -10.37
C LEU A 259 21.55 -34.15 -11.48
N ASN A 260 22.37 -34.93 -12.17
CA ASN A 260 21.91 -35.84 -13.22
C ASN A 260 21.10 -37.02 -12.65
N GLU A 261 21.43 -37.48 -11.45
CA GLU A 261 20.77 -38.62 -10.81
C GLU A 261 19.60 -38.22 -9.89
N ALA A 262 19.58 -36.96 -9.47
CA ALA A 262 18.54 -36.44 -8.54
C ALA A 262 17.09 -36.75 -8.97
N PRO A 263 16.71 -36.64 -10.25
CA PRO A 263 15.34 -36.98 -10.66
C PRO A 263 14.96 -38.42 -10.33
N GLN A 264 15.86 -39.35 -10.58
CA GLN A 264 15.63 -40.80 -10.30
C GLN A 264 15.60 -41.05 -8.81
N ILE A 265 16.54 -40.48 -8.04
CA ILE A 265 16.60 -40.63 -6.58
C ILE A 265 15.35 -40.10 -5.93
N ILE A 266 14.88 -38.91 -6.33
CA ILE A 266 13.68 -38.27 -5.79
C ILE A 266 12.43 -39.11 -6.10
N LEU A 267 12.31 -39.64 -7.32
CA LEU A 267 11.14 -40.40 -7.75
C LEU A 267 11.09 -41.80 -7.18
N GLN A 268 12.24 -42.46 -7.06
CA GLN A 268 12.33 -43.88 -6.67
C GLN A 268 12.45 -44.11 -5.18
N THR A 269 12.91 -43.10 -4.40
CA THR A 269 13.02 -43.21 -2.94
C THR A 269 11.71 -42.73 -2.28
N PRO A 270 10.88 -43.62 -1.70
CA PRO A 270 9.55 -43.26 -1.23
C PRO A 270 9.52 -42.11 -0.21
N VAL A 271 10.51 -42.05 0.70
CA VAL A 271 10.62 -41.00 1.73
C VAL A 271 10.92 -39.66 1.07
N ILE A 272 11.93 -39.59 0.21
CA ILE A 272 12.34 -38.36 -0.48
C ILE A 272 11.23 -37.86 -1.39
N ARG A 273 10.56 -38.75 -2.11
CA ARG A 273 9.39 -38.42 -2.95
C ARG A 273 8.25 -37.82 -2.13
N SER A 274 7.97 -38.42 -0.97
CA SER A 274 6.90 -37.92 -0.08
C SER A 274 7.21 -36.51 0.41
N ASP A 275 8.44 -36.28 0.87
CA ASP A 275 8.88 -34.98 1.37
C ASP A 275 8.89 -33.92 0.26
N PHE A 276 9.46 -34.24 -0.90
CA PHE A 276 9.46 -33.37 -2.07
C PHE A 276 8.03 -32.97 -2.49
N THR A 277 7.10 -33.97 -2.54
CA THR A 277 5.72 -33.71 -2.92
C THR A 277 5.00 -32.86 -1.88
N ARG A 278 5.23 -33.11 -0.60
CA ARG A 278 4.67 -32.29 0.50
C ARG A 278 5.15 -30.85 0.41
N ASP A 279 6.45 -30.62 0.22
CA ASP A 279 7.02 -29.28 0.15
C ASP A 279 6.52 -28.54 -1.10
N MET A 280 6.39 -29.24 -2.23
CA MET A 280 5.79 -28.72 -3.45
C MET A 280 4.33 -28.30 -3.25
N LEU A 281 3.52 -29.12 -2.56
CA LEU A 281 2.12 -28.82 -2.30
C LEU A 281 1.97 -27.61 -1.35
N ILE A 282 2.77 -27.56 -0.30
CA ILE A 282 2.75 -26.43 0.66
C ILE A 282 3.16 -25.12 -0.04
N ASN A 283 4.31 -25.12 -0.69
CA ASN A 283 4.84 -23.93 -1.36
C ASN A 283 3.97 -23.51 -2.55
N GLY A 284 3.44 -24.46 -3.31
CA GLY A 284 2.48 -24.23 -4.40
C GLY A 284 1.16 -23.64 -3.89
N GLY A 285 0.64 -24.16 -2.77
CA GLY A 285 -0.55 -23.60 -2.12
C GLY A 285 -0.32 -22.15 -1.65
N ILE A 286 0.82 -21.87 -1.05
CA ILE A 286 1.21 -20.51 -0.63
C ILE A 286 1.38 -19.59 -1.85
N LEU A 287 2.01 -20.07 -2.93
CA LEU A 287 2.13 -19.33 -4.20
C LEU A 287 0.76 -18.97 -4.76
N LEU A 288 -0.18 -19.92 -4.77
CA LEU A 288 -1.55 -19.69 -5.26
C LEU A 288 -2.29 -18.64 -4.42
N ILE A 289 -2.18 -18.70 -3.09
CA ILE A 289 -2.78 -17.70 -2.20
C ILE A 289 -2.15 -16.32 -2.46
N GLY A 290 -0.83 -16.23 -2.53
CA GLY A 290 -0.11 -14.99 -2.86
C GLY A 290 -0.53 -14.42 -4.22
N PHE A 291 -0.69 -15.30 -5.22
CA PHE A 291 -1.17 -14.94 -6.55
C PHE A 291 -2.59 -14.36 -6.52
N ILE A 292 -3.54 -15.02 -5.85
CA ILE A 292 -4.92 -14.54 -5.71
C ILE A 292 -4.96 -13.17 -5.04
N ILE A 293 -4.21 -12.98 -3.95
CA ILE A 293 -4.13 -11.70 -3.24
C ILE A 293 -3.55 -10.62 -4.16
N SER A 294 -2.49 -10.92 -4.90
CA SER A 294 -1.83 -9.97 -5.81
C SER A 294 -2.72 -9.59 -6.99
N CYS A 295 -3.42 -10.54 -7.60
CA CYS A 295 -4.43 -10.30 -8.61
C CYS A 295 -5.54 -9.40 -8.09
N PHE A 296 -6.14 -9.75 -6.94
CA PHE A 296 -7.20 -8.95 -6.35
C PHE A 296 -6.74 -7.53 -6.04
N SER A 297 -5.52 -7.35 -5.50
CA SER A 297 -4.93 -6.05 -5.24
C SER A 297 -4.71 -5.24 -6.51
N ALA A 298 -4.20 -5.88 -7.58
CA ALA A 298 -3.96 -5.23 -8.87
C ALA A 298 -5.26 -4.73 -9.50
N TYR A 299 -6.27 -5.59 -9.63
CA TYR A 299 -7.56 -5.23 -10.22
C TYR A 299 -8.34 -4.23 -9.36
N LYS A 300 -8.40 -4.43 -8.05
CA LYS A 300 -9.11 -3.50 -7.17
C LYS A 300 -8.48 -2.11 -7.12
N SER A 301 -7.20 -1.98 -7.36
CA SER A 301 -6.55 -0.66 -7.48
C SER A 301 -7.04 0.11 -8.72
N GLU A 302 -7.38 -0.57 -9.81
CA GLU A 302 -7.90 0.05 -11.03
C GLU A 302 -9.36 0.50 -10.88
N GLU A 303 -10.21 -0.28 -10.19
CA GLU A 303 -11.61 0.11 -9.94
C GLU A 303 -11.76 1.27 -8.95
N ARG A 304 -10.86 1.40 -7.98
CA ARG A 304 -10.94 2.44 -6.94
C ARG A 304 -10.79 3.86 -7.47
N PHE A 305 -10.16 4.06 -8.61
CA PHE A 305 -10.00 5.39 -9.22
C PHE A 305 -11.26 5.94 -9.87
N VAL A 306 -12.39 5.23 -9.89
CA VAL A 306 -13.53 5.53 -10.76
C VAL A 306 -14.80 5.98 -10.04
N GLN A 307 -14.90 5.85 -8.72
CA GLN A 307 -16.13 6.25 -8.01
C GLN A 307 -15.87 7.39 -7.04
N ILE A 308 -16.09 8.62 -7.52
CA ILE A 308 -16.29 9.77 -6.65
C ILE A 308 -17.78 9.87 -6.37
N LYS A 309 -18.16 9.77 -5.09
CA LYS A 309 -19.55 9.93 -4.65
C LYS A 309 -19.65 11.08 -3.66
N LYS A 310 -20.61 11.97 -3.87
CA LYS A 310 -20.96 12.95 -2.87
C LYS A 310 -21.50 12.21 -1.64
N VAL A 311 -21.03 12.60 -0.46
CA VAL A 311 -21.54 12.05 0.79
C VAL A 311 -22.78 12.86 1.16
N ASP A 312 -23.96 12.37 0.77
CA ASP A 312 -25.22 12.93 1.15
C ASP A 312 -25.51 12.58 2.62
N ASN A 313 -25.92 13.60 3.41
CA ASN A 313 -26.31 13.52 4.83
C ASN A 313 -25.15 13.26 5.82
N ILE A 314 -24.45 14.33 6.12
CA ILE A 314 -23.79 14.49 7.41
C ILE A 314 -24.88 14.90 8.41
N LYS A 315 -25.41 13.93 9.16
CA LYS A 315 -26.29 14.19 10.31
C LYS A 315 -25.46 14.56 11.51
#